data_26b1a5fc6a59435b045e604bab02d04b
#
_entry.id   26b1a5fc6a59435b045e604bab02d04b
#
_cell.length_a   1.000
_cell.length_b   1.000
_cell.length_c   1.000
_cell.angle_alpha   90.00
_cell.angle_beta   90.00
_cell.angle_gamma   90.00
#
_symmetry.space_group_name_H-M   'P 1'
#
loop_
_entity.id
_entity.type
_entity.pdbx_description
1 polymer ?
#
loop_
_entity_poly.entity_id
_entity_poly.type
_entity_poly.pdbx_seq_one_letter_code
_entity_poly.pdbx_strand_id
1 'polypeptide(L)'
;MGQFLENESFASYPRVFARIQAFIESDNWAYLASCYQGAEMTTAVQRRMRDLSGHNYIANQWQPSSGELIDLIDPATEEVVGQYAHATKAEVDEAVVVANAAQKQWWAMSALDRANAMHEVAERMIELSVETGECLTREMGKPFRESNWEGGAAASSFRYYAEIARHEQGRVAGPAIAGQIHMVLKEPVGTVVSIVPYNFPLLLAGWQVAAALAAGNAVIIKPSELTSLTLLYSMAAFDHLPSGLVQVLTGGAQTGQDLVGHKDTHAIAFTGSVKAAQAVATTAALQFKPALIEASGNDAFIVMPSADIDTAARGAAFAAFLNCGQVCTSAERFYVHEDIYDEFVSKLAAHAKALRVGSGLELVDIGPMSSRRELERFEKIVDRAIEQCSEVGCGGFRSADRTTGWFYEPTVLKTTHDMDVMHGECFGPLAPICKVTSLDQAIDFANDSELGLGANIYTNDLEETFRAVNEIETGIVWVNTPLNDNDAIPFGGRKLTGTGRELGAEGLELFRNSKMVMIAPTAEADPEWFPYPDDDTYEATTT
;
A
#
# COMPACT_ATOMS: atom_id res chain seq x y z
N MET A 1 0.78 -5.88 31.47
CA MET A 1 0.00 -6.68 30.54
C MET A 1 -1.04 -7.58 31.22
N GLY A 2 -0.83 -8.11 32.43
CA GLY A 2 -1.80 -8.92 33.19
C GLY A 2 -3.06 -8.20 33.72
N GLN A 3 -3.11 -6.87 33.72
CA GLN A 3 -4.24 -6.10 34.26
C GLN A 3 -5.24 -5.58 33.21
N PHE A 4 -4.99 -5.85 31.91
CA PHE A 4 -5.87 -5.42 30.81
C PHE A 4 -6.95 -6.45 30.44
N LEU A 5 -6.88 -7.66 30.98
CA LEU A 5 -7.74 -8.79 30.58
C LEU A 5 -9.02 -8.96 31.45
N GLU A 6 -9.24 -8.10 32.44
CA GLU A 6 -10.42 -8.20 33.33
C GLU A 6 -11.59 -7.27 32.97
N ASN A 7 -11.63 -6.71 31.76
CA ASN A 7 -12.71 -5.82 31.37
C ASN A 7 -13.88 -6.60 30.73
N GLU A 8 -15.05 -6.57 31.36
CA GLU A 8 -16.29 -7.30 31.02
C GLU A 8 -16.84 -7.04 29.59
N SER A 9 -16.26 -6.11 28.82
CA SER A 9 -16.72 -5.78 27.46
C SER A 9 -16.38 -6.83 26.39
N PHE A 10 -15.52 -7.81 26.67
CA PHE A 10 -15.12 -8.87 25.74
C PHE A 10 -15.95 -10.16 25.83
N ALA A 11 -16.89 -10.25 26.76
CA ALA A 11 -17.73 -11.44 26.96
C ALA A 11 -18.68 -11.73 25.79
N SER A 12 -18.85 -10.77 24.87
CA SER A 12 -19.76 -10.88 23.72
C SER A 12 -19.18 -11.67 22.53
N TYR A 13 -17.87 -11.94 22.51
CA TYR A 13 -17.20 -12.63 21.38
C TYR A 13 -16.26 -13.76 21.86
N PRO A 14 -16.78 -14.82 22.48
CA PRO A 14 -15.95 -15.84 23.13
C PRO A 14 -15.03 -16.62 22.15
N ARG A 15 -15.39 -16.74 20.88
CA ARG A 15 -14.56 -17.42 19.87
C ARG A 15 -13.39 -16.56 19.37
N VAL A 16 -13.59 -15.25 19.23
CA VAL A 16 -12.53 -14.31 18.84
C VAL A 16 -11.56 -14.13 20.02
N PHE A 17 -12.08 -13.99 21.24
CA PHE A 17 -11.26 -13.89 22.45
C PHE A 17 -10.41 -15.14 22.68
N ALA A 18 -10.97 -16.34 22.55
CA ALA A 18 -10.22 -17.59 22.67
C ALA A 18 -9.11 -17.71 21.59
N ARG A 19 -9.32 -17.22 20.37
CA ARG A 19 -8.31 -17.21 19.30
C ARG A 19 -7.22 -16.16 19.54
N ILE A 20 -7.57 -14.95 20.01
CA ILE A 20 -6.60 -13.90 20.37
C ILE A 20 -5.80 -14.34 21.61
N GLN A 21 -6.43 -14.91 22.62
CA GLN A 21 -5.75 -15.41 23.82
C GLN A 21 -4.82 -16.58 23.49
N ALA A 22 -5.24 -17.50 22.65
CA ALA A 22 -4.40 -18.59 22.14
C ALA A 22 -3.24 -18.07 21.27
N PHE A 23 -3.42 -16.99 20.51
CA PHE A 23 -2.37 -16.32 19.75
C PHE A 23 -1.35 -15.61 20.67
N ILE A 24 -1.80 -14.96 21.75
CA ILE A 24 -0.93 -14.25 22.70
C ILE A 24 -0.20 -15.24 23.64
N GLU A 25 -0.82 -16.34 24.01
CA GLU A 25 -0.25 -17.38 24.89
C GLU A 25 0.65 -18.38 24.16
N SER A 26 0.55 -18.45 22.82
CA SER A 26 1.40 -19.30 22.02
C SER A 26 2.59 -18.54 21.45
N ASP A 27 3.71 -18.57 22.13
CA ASP A 27 5.05 -18.50 21.50
C ASP A 27 5.24 -19.66 20.48
N ASN A 28 4.17 -20.27 20.03
CA ASN A 28 4.18 -21.58 19.39
C ASN A 28 3.59 -21.52 17.98
N TRP A 29 4.48 -21.44 17.01
CA TRP A 29 4.24 -21.79 15.59
C TRP A 29 3.44 -23.09 15.39
N ALA A 30 3.42 -24.00 16.39
CA ALA A 30 2.61 -25.20 16.38
C ALA A 30 1.10 -24.91 16.33
N TYR A 31 0.60 -23.77 16.81
CA TYR A 31 -0.82 -23.42 16.71
C TYR A 31 -1.16 -22.92 15.29
N LEU A 32 -0.34 -22.06 14.70
CA LEU A 32 -0.50 -21.67 13.29
C LEU A 32 -0.33 -22.88 12.36
N ALA A 33 0.66 -23.75 12.65
CA ALA A 33 0.82 -25.01 11.92
C ALA A 33 -0.36 -25.97 12.12
N SER A 34 -1.02 -25.99 13.29
CA SER A 34 -2.21 -26.81 13.50
C SER A 34 -3.46 -26.27 12.81
N CYS A 35 -3.59 -24.96 12.68
CA CYS A 35 -4.59 -24.31 11.81
C CYS A 35 -4.30 -24.63 10.33
N TYR A 36 -3.02 -24.83 9.98
CA TYR A 36 -2.54 -25.12 8.63
C TYR A 36 -2.52 -26.61 8.27
N GLN A 37 -2.62 -27.53 9.24
CA GLN A 37 -2.62 -28.98 9.00
C GLN A 37 -3.92 -29.55 8.41
N GLY A 38 -4.89 -28.69 8.05
CA GLY A 38 -6.12 -29.16 7.42
C GLY A 38 -5.97 -29.27 5.90
N ALA A 39 -5.64 -30.45 5.39
CA ALA A 39 -5.76 -30.79 3.96
C ALA A 39 -7.14 -30.38 3.38
N GLU A 40 -8.18 -30.30 4.21
CA GLU A 40 -9.53 -29.83 3.85
C GLU A 40 -9.58 -28.33 3.58
N MET A 41 -8.87 -27.47 4.35
CA MET A 41 -8.86 -26.01 4.15
C MET A 41 -8.13 -25.65 2.86
N THR A 42 -6.93 -26.18 2.65
CA THR A 42 -6.17 -26.02 1.40
C THR A 42 -7.01 -26.41 0.17
N THR A 43 -7.76 -27.50 0.27
CA THR A 43 -8.67 -27.92 -0.81
C THR A 43 -9.82 -26.93 -1.02
N ALA A 44 -10.35 -26.31 0.06
CA ALA A 44 -11.43 -25.32 -0.02
C ALA A 44 -10.95 -24.03 -0.68
N VAL A 45 -9.78 -23.49 -0.29
CA VAL A 45 -9.18 -22.30 -0.91
C VAL A 45 -8.91 -22.52 -2.39
N GLN A 46 -8.26 -23.63 -2.76
CA GLN A 46 -7.99 -23.97 -4.16
C GLN A 46 -9.28 -24.13 -4.98
N ARG A 47 -10.33 -24.70 -4.39
CA ARG A 47 -11.64 -24.79 -5.06
C ARG A 47 -12.19 -23.39 -5.29
N ARG A 48 -12.17 -22.53 -4.27
CA ARG A 48 -12.66 -21.15 -4.40
C ARG A 48 -11.87 -20.36 -5.43
N MET A 49 -10.54 -20.50 -5.50
CA MET A 49 -9.72 -19.87 -6.54
C MET A 49 -10.16 -20.31 -7.95
N ARG A 50 -10.42 -21.62 -8.14
CA ARG A 50 -10.96 -22.10 -9.43
C ARG A 50 -12.35 -21.53 -9.73
N ASP A 51 -13.23 -21.47 -8.73
CA ASP A 51 -14.58 -20.91 -8.89
C ASP A 51 -14.56 -19.42 -9.23
N LEU A 52 -13.56 -18.69 -8.77
CA LEU A 52 -13.36 -17.26 -9.05
C LEU A 52 -12.59 -16.99 -10.36
N SER A 53 -11.97 -18.02 -10.95
CA SER A 53 -11.19 -17.88 -12.18
C SER A 53 -12.02 -17.29 -13.31
N GLY A 54 -11.47 -16.25 -13.95
CA GLY A 54 -12.10 -15.57 -15.08
C GLY A 54 -13.30 -14.71 -14.72
N HIS A 55 -13.50 -14.39 -13.45
CA HIS A 55 -14.61 -13.54 -13.01
C HIS A 55 -14.15 -12.09 -12.75
N ASN A 56 -15.12 -11.19 -12.84
CA ASN A 56 -15.12 -9.86 -12.21
C ASN A 56 -16.10 -9.85 -11.04
N TYR A 57 -16.00 -8.87 -10.15
CA TYR A 57 -16.99 -8.61 -9.09
C TYR A 57 -17.70 -7.30 -9.37
N ILE A 58 -18.94 -7.40 -9.88
CA ILE A 58 -19.78 -6.26 -10.27
C ILE A 58 -21.13 -6.39 -9.58
N ALA A 59 -21.66 -5.29 -9.06
CA ALA A 59 -22.99 -5.26 -8.41
C ALA A 59 -23.17 -6.32 -7.30
N ASN A 60 -22.12 -6.55 -6.48
CA ASN A 60 -22.04 -7.56 -5.43
C ASN A 60 -22.21 -9.01 -5.95
N GLN A 61 -21.82 -9.27 -7.17
CA GLN A 61 -21.86 -10.59 -7.78
C GLN A 61 -20.55 -10.93 -8.49
N TRP A 62 -20.07 -12.17 -8.33
CA TRP A 62 -18.99 -12.71 -9.15
C TRP A 62 -19.58 -13.11 -10.50
N GLN A 63 -19.18 -12.42 -11.55
CA GLN A 63 -19.70 -12.59 -12.92
C GLN A 63 -18.58 -13.07 -13.82
N PRO A 64 -18.76 -14.15 -14.61
CA PRO A 64 -17.78 -14.54 -15.61
C PRO A 64 -17.54 -13.40 -16.61
N SER A 65 -16.29 -13.06 -16.82
CA SER A 65 -15.93 -12.07 -17.85
C SER A 65 -16.01 -12.69 -19.24
N SER A 66 -16.38 -11.88 -20.22
CA SER A 66 -16.34 -12.24 -21.64
C SER A 66 -14.98 -11.98 -22.29
N GLY A 67 -14.01 -11.46 -21.53
CA GLY A 67 -12.68 -11.14 -22.02
C GLY A 67 -11.74 -12.34 -22.10
N GLU A 68 -10.53 -12.10 -22.59
CA GLU A 68 -9.48 -13.10 -22.67
C GLU A 68 -9.06 -13.58 -21.28
N LEU A 69 -8.90 -14.91 -21.13
CA LEU A 69 -8.44 -15.54 -19.89
C LEU A 69 -6.93 -15.77 -19.95
N ILE A 70 -6.25 -15.42 -18.85
CA ILE A 70 -4.81 -15.55 -18.69
C ILE A 70 -4.52 -16.38 -17.45
N ASP A 71 -3.60 -17.33 -17.56
CA ASP A 71 -3.21 -18.21 -16.47
C ASP A 71 -2.48 -17.42 -15.36
N LEU A 72 -2.85 -17.73 -14.11
CA LEU A 72 -2.13 -17.36 -12.91
C LEU A 72 -1.24 -18.50 -12.47
N ILE A 73 0.03 -18.21 -12.24
CA ILE A 73 1.05 -19.21 -11.95
C ILE A 73 1.52 -19.06 -10.51
N ASP A 74 1.50 -20.15 -9.76
CA ASP A 74 2.14 -20.22 -8.45
C ASP A 74 3.67 -20.10 -8.63
N PRO A 75 4.30 -19.05 -8.08
CA PRO A 75 5.73 -18.81 -8.28
C PRO A 75 6.64 -19.83 -7.57
N ALA A 76 6.09 -20.62 -6.62
CA ALA A 76 6.85 -21.66 -5.94
C ALA A 76 6.86 -22.99 -6.69
N THR A 77 5.81 -23.29 -7.47
CA THR A 77 5.64 -24.60 -8.14
C THR A 77 5.63 -24.50 -9.66
N GLU A 78 5.47 -23.30 -10.21
CA GLU A 78 5.25 -23.00 -11.64
C GLU A 78 3.95 -23.64 -12.20
N GLU A 79 3.04 -24.07 -11.33
CA GLU A 79 1.74 -24.64 -11.71
C GLU A 79 0.67 -23.56 -11.86
N VAL A 80 -0.33 -23.79 -12.70
CA VAL A 80 -1.50 -22.92 -12.84
C VAL A 80 -2.41 -23.06 -11.62
N VAL A 81 -2.65 -21.97 -10.90
CA VAL A 81 -3.54 -21.91 -9.73
C VAL A 81 -4.92 -21.36 -10.03
N GLY A 82 -5.09 -20.72 -11.17
CA GLY A 82 -6.33 -20.14 -11.64
C GLY A 82 -6.12 -19.28 -12.87
N GLN A 83 -7.12 -18.47 -13.19
CA GLN A 83 -7.07 -17.54 -14.32
C GLN A 83 -7.68 -16.20 -13.94
N TYR A 84 -7.16 -15.10 -14.47
CA TYR A 84 -7.85 -13.82 -14.49
C TYR A 84 -8.36 -13.51 -15.90
N ALA A 85 -9.31 -12.59 -16.02
CA ALA A 85 -9.83 -12.15 -17.30
C ALA A 85 -9.36 -10.72 -17.59
N HIS A 86 -9.19 -10.38 -18.86
CA HIS A 86 -9.12 -8.99 -19.31
C HIS A 86 -10.54 -8.43 -19.38
N ALA A 87 -11.00 -7.68 -18.36
CA ALA A 87 -12.32 -7.05 -18.38
C ALA A 87 -12.49 -6.23 -19.67
N THR A 88 -13.60 -6.45 -20.35
CA THR A 88 -13.95 -5.76 -21.60
C THR A 88 -14.41 -4.34 -21.34
N LYS A 89 -14.36 -3.50 -22.37
CA LYS A 89 -14.89 -2.14 -22.26
C LYS A 89 -16.35 -2.08 -21.83
N ALA A 90 -17.18 -3.04 -22.25
CA ALA A 90 -18.58 -3.10 -21.85
C ALA A 90 -18.73 -3.38 -20.36
N GLU A 91 -17.91 -4.26 -19.79
CA GLU A 91 -17.88 -4.54 -18.35
C GLU A 91 -17.35 -3.35 -17.54
N VAL A 92 -16.39 -2.60 -18.08
CA VAL A 92 -15.92 -1.32 -17.51
C VAL A 92 -17.08 -0.30 -17.48
N ASP A 93 -17.77 -0.11 -18.61
CA ASP A 93 -18.88 0.83 -18.73
C ASP A 93 -20.03 0.45 -17.76
N GLU A 94 -20.37 -0.85 -17.62
CA GLU A 94 -21.34 -1.36 -16.66
C GLU A 94 -20.93 -1.08 -15.22
N ALA A 95 -19.72 -1.44 -14.84
CA ALA A 95 -19.20 -1.23 -13.49
C ALA A 95 -19.24 0.25 -13.08
N VAL A 96 -18.89 1.16 -13.98
CA VAL A 96 -18.94 2.60 -13.73
C VAL A 96 -20.37 3.10 -13.54
N VAL A 97 -21.32 2.65 -14.35
CA VAL A 97 -22.74 3.01 -14.19
C VAL A 97 -23.27 2.54 -12.82
N VAL A 98 -22.96 1.30 -12.46
CA VAL A 98 -23.40 0.71 -11.18
C VAL A 98 -22.74 1.43 -10.00
N ALA A 99 -21.43 1.72 -10.07
CA ALA A 99 -20.71 2.45 -9.03
C ALA A 99 -21.30 3.84 -8.77
N ASN A 100 -21.59 4.60 -9.84
CA ASN A 100 -22.19 5.93 -9.72
C ASN A 100 -23.59 5.92 -9.08
N ALA A 101 -24.36 4.86 -9.30
CA ALA A 101 -25.65 4.68 -8.65
C ALA A 101 -25.51 4.32 -7.15
N ALA A 102 -24.60 3.40 -6.83
CA ALA A 102 -24.30 2.97 -5.47
C ALA A 102 -23.70 4.11 -4.62
N GLN A 103 -22.86 4.95 -5.21
CA GLN A 103 -22.25 6.11 -4.55
C GLN A 103 -23.31 7.06 -3.99
N LYS A 104 -24.36 7.33 -4.74
CA LYS A 104 -25.46 8.21 -4.28
C LYS A 104 -26.21 7.61 -3.09
N GLN A 105 -26.41 6.29 -3.08
CA GLN A 105 -27.04 5.61 -1.95
C GLN A 105 -26.14 5.66 -0.71
N TRP A 106 -24.83 5.41 -0.89
CA TRP A 106 -23.84 5.47 0.19
C TRP A 106 -23.73 6.86 0.80
N TRP A 107 -23.66 7.89 -0.02
CA TRP A 107 -23.60 9.28 0.46
C TRP A 107 -24.85 9.74 1.17
N ALA A 108 -26.02 9.22 0.80
CA ALA A 108 -27.30 9.51 1.47
C ALA A 108 -27.41 8.90 2.88
N MET A 109 -26.57 7.91 3.23
CA MET A 109 -26.50 7.36 4.58
C MET A 109 -25.87 8.35 5.55
N SER A 110 -26.24 8.27 6.84
CA SER A 110 -25.57 9.06 7.87
C SER A 110 -24.07 8.68 7.97
N ALA A 111 -23.23 9.61 8.44
CA ALA A 111 -21.82 9.30 8.67
C ALA A 111 -21.62 8.15 9.69
N LEU A 112 -22.53 8.03 10.66
CA LEU A 112 -22.54 6.95 11.64
C LEU A 112 -22.84 5.59 10.98
N ASP A 113 -23.87 5.52 10.11
CA ASP A 113 -24.22 4.27 9.45
C ASP A 113 -23.11 3.81 8.50
N ARG A 114 -22.47 4.76 7.78
CA ARG A 114 -21.30 4.44 6.96
C ARG A 114 -20.13 3.91 7.81
N ALA A 115 -19.84 4.55 8.95
CA ALA A 115 -18.80 4.09 9.86
C ALA A 115 -19.10 2.67 10.39
N ASN A 116 -20.33 2.39 10.81
CA ASN A 116 -20.72 1.06 11.27
C ASN A 116 -20.54 -0.01 10.18
N ALA A 117 -20.95 0.29 8.93
CA ALA A 117 -20.75 -0.61 7.81
C ALA A 117 -19.27 -0.85 7.49
N MET A 118 -18.42 0.18 7.63
CA MET A 118 -16.96 0.03 7.45
C MET A 118 -16.33 -0.81 8.58
N HIS A 119 -16.79 -0.70 9.81
CA HIS A 119 -16.36 -1.60 10.90
C HIS A 119 -16.75 -3.05 10.61
N GLU A 120 -17.92 -3.30 10.04
CA GLU A 120 -18.33 -4.64 9.63
C GLU A 120 -17.42 -5.19 8.50
N VAL A 121 -17.01 -4.35 7.54
CA VAL A 121 -15.98 -4.76 6.54
C VAL A 121 -14.71 -5.21 7.24
N ALA A 122 -14.21 -4.45 8.22
CA ALA A 122 -12.99 -4.79 8.96
C ALA A 122 -13.11 -6.15 9.67
N GLU A 123 -14.22 -6.43 10.35
CA GLU A 123 -14.42 -7.72 11.02
C GLU A 123 -14.43 -8.89 10.01
N ARG A 124 -15.14 -8.73 8.90
CA ARG A 124 -15.20 -9.74 7.84
C ARG A 124 -13.86 -9.98 7.16
N MET A 125 -13.03 -8.93 6.96
CA MET A 125 -11.68 -9.08 6.44
C MET A 125 -10.79 -9.91 7.38
N ILE A 126 -10.91 -9.71 8.70
CA ILE A 126 -10.21 -10.52 9.70
C ILE A 126 -10.68 -11.98 9.64
N GLU A 127 -11.99 -12.22 9.52
CA GLU A 127 -12.54 -13.57 9.40
C GLU A 127 -12.02 -14.30 8.15
N LEU A 128 -11.81 -13.57 7.05
CA LEU A 128 -11.31 -14.11 5.79
C LEU A 128 -9.77 -14.15 5.69
N SER A 129 -9.03 -13.63 6.68
CA SER A 129 -7.59 -13.40 6.57
C SER A 129 -6.78 -14.67 6.26
N VAL A 130 -7.19 -15.82 6.81
CA VAL A 130 -6.52 -17.10 6.60
C VAL A 130 -6.68 -17.57 5.15
N GLU A 131 -7.89 -17.52 4.62
CA GLU A 131 -8.20 -17.98 3.27
C GLU A 131 -7.62 -17.04 2.22
N THR A 132 -7.76 -15.73 2.40
CA THR A 132 -7.17 -14.73 1.49
C THR A 132 -5.66 -14.73 1.58
N GLY A 133 -5.08 -14.99 2.77
CA GLY A 133 -3.64 -15.17 2.96
C GLY A 133 -3.10 -16.37 2.22
N GLU A 134 -3.77 -17.53 2.28
CA GLU A 134 -3.36 -18.70 1.49
C GLU A 134 -3.47 -18.43 -0.01
N CYS A 135 -4.55 -17.80 -0.45
CA CYS A 135 -4.73 -17.39 -1.84
C CYS A 135 -3.58 -16.51 -2.32
N LEU A 136 -3.22 -15.48 -1.55
CA LEU A 136 -2.13 -14.56 -1.85
C LEU A 136 -0.78 -15.26 -1.91
N THR A 137 -0.48 -16.16 -0.97
CA THR A 137 0.74 -16.95 -1.00
C THR A 137 0.86 -17.76 -2.28
N ARG A 138 -0.24 -18.36 -2.77
CA ARG A 138 -0.26 -19.12 -4.02
C ARG A 138 -0.13 -18.28 -5.27
N GLU A 139 -0.65 -17.05 -5.25
CA GLU A 139 -0.58 -16.14 -6.41
C GLU A 139 0.78 -15.42 -6.54
N MET A 140 1.38 -15.00 -5.40
CA MET A 140 2.59 -14.17 -5.49
C MET A 140 3.80 -14.71 -4.72
N GLY A 141 3.62 -15.77 -3.92
CA GLY A 141 4.73 -16.51 -3.31
C GLY A 141 5.19 -16.06 -1.93
N LYS A 142 4.72 -14.92 -1.39
CA LYS A 142 5.17 -14.47 -0.06
C LYS A 142 4.85 -15.51 1.03
N PRO A 143 5.66 -15.57 2.11
CA PRO A 143 5.38 -16.46 3.24
C PRO A 143 3.97 -16.26 3.80
N PHE A 144 3.27 -17.34 4.10
CA PHE A 144 1.89 -17.30 4.60
C PHE A 144 1.71 -16.39 5.82
N ARG A 145 2.73 -16.29 6.69
CA ARG A 145 2.71 -15.36 7.82
C ARG A 145 2.52 -13.91 7.37
N GLU A 146 3.19 -13.50 6.30
CA GLU A 146 3.11 -12.16 5.74
C GLU A 146 1.79 -11.95 5.01
N SER A 147 1.36 -12.93 4.22
CA SER A 147 0.07 -12.89 3.51
C SER A 147 -1.13 -12.82 4.44
N ASN A 148 -1.13 -13.61 5.52
CA ASN A 148 -2.20 -13.60 6.52
C ASN A 148 -2.24 -12.30 7.32
N TRP A 149 -1.09 -11.66 7.55
CA TRP A 149 -1.00 -10.35 8.22
C TRP A 149 -1.68 -9.26 7.40
N GLU A 150 -1.62 -9.28 6.08
CA GLU A 150 -2.21 -8.24 5.23
C GLU A 150 -3.71 -8.04 5.47
N GLY A 151 -4.48 -9.12 5.65
CA GLY A 151 -5.92 -9.03 5.93
C GLY A 151 -6.23 -8.23 7.19
N GLY A 152 -5.45 -8.46 8.25
CA GLY A 152 -5.57 -7.72 9.51
C GLY A 152 -5.12 -6.26 9.40
N ALA A 153 -4.04 -6.00 8.66
CA ALA A 153 -3.53 -4.65 8.44
C ALA A 153 -4.51 -3.81 7.60
N ALA A 154 -5.09 -4.39 6.54
CA ALA A 154 -6.14 -3.74 5.78
C ALA A 154 -7.39 -3.44 6.63
N ALA A 155 -7.81 -4.36 7.50
CA ALA A 155 -8.91 -4.15 8.42
C ALA A 155 -8.68 -2.98 9.40
N SER A 156 -7.42 -2.76 9.82
CA SER A 156 -7.04 -1.62 10.67
C SER A 156 -7.36 -0.30 10.00
N SER A 157 -7.04 -0.16 8.71
CA SER A 157 -7.32 1.06 7.95
C SER A 157 -8.82 1.34 7.81
N PHE A 158 -9.66 0.30 7.63
CA PHE A 158 -11.11 0.47 7.65
C PHE A 158 -11.62 0.99 8.99
N ARG A 159 -11.07 0.49 10.11
CA ARG A 159 -11.42 0.97 11.46
C ARG A 159 -11.00 2.43 11.64
N TYR A 160 -9.78 2.77 11.30
CA TYR A 160 -9.28 4.14 11.40
C TYR A 160 -10.13 5.13 10.61
N TYR A 161 -10.38 4.84 9.33
CA TYR A 161 -11.17 5.72 8.48
C TYR A 161 -12.66 5.76 8.84
N ALA A 162 -13.23 4.70 9.39
CA ALA A 162 -14.58 4.72 9.95
C ALA A 162 -14.73 5.77 11.07
N GLU A 163 -13.72 5.90 11.93
CA GLU A 163 -13.73 6.89 13.01
C GLU A 163 -13.49 8.32 12.49
N ILE A 164 -12.44 8.53 11.70
CA ILE A 164 -12.06 9.87 11.25
C ILE A 164 -13.10 10.49 10.32
N ALA A 165 -13.81 9.70 9.51
CA ALA A 165 -14.88 10.17 8.62
C ALA A 165 -16.02 10.86 9.35
N ARG A 166 -16.23 10.57 10.65
CA ARG A 166 -17.25 11.20 11.49
C ARG A 166 -16.84 12.57 12.01
N HIS A 167 -15.54 12.90 12.00
CA HIS A 167 -14.99 14.15 12.54
C HIS A 167 -14.65 15.17 11.44
N GLU A 168 -14.22 14.71 10.28
CA GLU A 168 -13.65 15.54 9.21
C GLU A 168 -14.67 15.94 8.15
N GLN A 169 -15.70 16.73 8.52
CA GLN A 169 -16.80 17.12 7.61
C GLN A 169 -16.69 18.53 7.04
N GLY A 170 -15.60 19.25 7.29
CA GLY A 170 -15.40 20.62 6.89
C GLY A 170 -15.13 21.56 8.06
N ARG A 171 -15.31 22.88 7.85
CA ARG A 171 -15.08 23.89 8.89
C ARG A 171 -16.01 25.07 8.76
N VAL A 172 -16.27 25.73 9.87
CA VAL A 172 -16.90 27.06 9.92
C VAL A 172 -15.77 28.11 9.97
N ALA A 173 -15.81 29.06 9.05
CA ALA A 173 -14.86 30.19 9.00
C ALA A 173 -15.49 31.43 9.64
N GLY A 174 -14.68 32.37 10.14
CA GLY A 174 -15.17 33.68 10.54
C GLY A 174 -15.79 34.39 9.33
N PRO A 175 -16.95 35.03 9.47
CA PRO A 175 -17.59 35.73 8.36
C PRO A 175 -16.84 36.98 7.95
N ALA A 176 -16.71 37.25 6.63
CA ALA A 176 -16.17 38.49 6.11
C ALA A 176 -17.17 39.65 6.22
N ILE A 177 -18.47 39.33 6.24
CA ILE A 177 -19.58 40.28 6.38
C ILE A 177 -20.33 39.96 7.67
N ALA A 178 -20.54 40.97 8.50
CA ALA A 178 -21.21 40.80 9.79
C ALA A 178 -22.63 40.19 9.63
N GLY A 179 -22.95 39.20 10.48
CA GLY A 179 -24.26 38.51 10.45
C GLY A 179 -24.39 37.38 9.45
N GLN A 180 -23.42 37.16 8.57
CA GLN A 180 -23.39 36.00 7.66
C GLN A 180 -22.76 34.76 8.32
N ILE A 181 -23.04 33.59 7.78
CA ILE A 181 -22.42 32.31 8.13
C ILE A 181 -21.59 31.84 6.94
N HIS A 182 -20.27 31.70 7.17
CA HIS A 182 -19.36 31.19 6.15
C HIS A 182 -18.83 29.82 6.57
N MET A 183 -18.92 28.83 5.67
CA MET A 183 -18.44 27.48 5.96
C MET A 183 -17.83 26.82 4.71
N VAL A 184 -17.00 25.84 4.96
CA VAL A 184 -16.51 24.92 3.95
C VAL A 184 -17.15 23.56 4.22
N LEU A 185 -17.81 23.00 3.24
CA LEU A 185 -18.31 21.62 3.28
C LEU A 185 -17.35 20.71 2.51
N LYS A 186 -17.23 19.47 2.95
CA LYS A 186 -16.53 18.41 2.22
C LYS A 186 -17.57 17.47 1.59
N GLU A 187 -17.42 17.24 0.29
CA GLU A 187 -18.32 16.38 -0.51
C GLU A 187 -17.48 15.30 -1.22
N PRO A 188 -18.02 14.09 -1.44
CA PRO A 188 -17.31 13.06 -2.20
C PRO A 188 -17.04 13.50 -3.63
N VAL A 189 -15.95 13.00 -4.22
CA VAL A 189 -15.66 13.23 -5.64
C VAL A 189 -16.57 12.40 -6.55
N GLY A 190 -17.00 11.20 -6.12
CA GLY A 190 -17.88 10.30 -6.88
C GLY A 190 -17.39 8.86 -6.93
N THR A 191 -17.05 8.33 -8.12
CA THR A 191 -16.46 7.01 -8.30
C THR A 191 -14.95 7.10 -8.43
N VAL A 192 -14.23 6.38 -7.56
CA VAL A 192 -12.77 6.28 -7.50
C VAL A 192 -12.31 5.02 -8.22
N VAL A 193 -11.24 5.11 -8.99
CA VAL A 193 -10.50 3.96 -9.52
C VAL A 193 -9.30 3.70 -8.63
N SER A 194 -9.22 2.51 -8.04
CA SER A 194 -8.11 2.04 -7.22
C SER A 194 -7.30 1.02 -8.00
N ILE A 195 -6.05 1.33 -8.34
CA ILE A 195 -5.15 0.41 -9.06
C ILE A 195 -4.05 0.02 -8.10
N VAL A 196 -3.98 -1.26 -7.76
CA VAL A 196 -3.06 -1.78 -6.74
C VAL A 196 -2.07 -2.78 -7.31
N PRO A 197 -0.83 -2.82 -6.79
CA PRO A 197 0.23 -3.73 -7.23
C PRO A 197 0.05 -5.12 -6.61
N TYR A 198 0.98 -6.02 -6.94
CA TYR A 198 0.92 -7.43 -6.51
C TYR A 198 1.55 -7.69 -5.14
N ASN A 199 2.45 -6.83 -4.69
CA ASN A 199 3.29 -7.11 -3.52
C ASN A 199 2.54 -7.03 -2.18
N PHE A 200 1.59 -6.10 -2.03
CA PHE A 200 0.69 -5.97 -0.87
C PHE A 200 -0.74 -5.61 -1.32
N PRO A 201 -1.41 -6.49 -2.10
CA PRO A 201 -2.67 -6.14 -2.75
C PRO A 201 -3.81 -5.86 -1.77
N LEU A 202 -3.93 -6.63 -0.67
CA LEU A 202 -4.99 -6.43 0.32
C LEU A 202 -4.74 -5.18 1.16
N LEU A 203 -3.49 -4.95 1.58
CA LEU A 203 -3.10 -3.79 2.38
C LEU A 203 -3.35 -2.49 1.62
N LEU A 204 -2.80 -2.38 0.41
CA LEU A 204 -2.89 -1.16 -0.39
C LEU A 204 -4.31 -0.90 -0.91
N ALA A 205 -5.06 -1.95 -1.28
CA ALA A 205 -6.49 -1.81 -1.52
C ALA A 205 -7.23 -1.32 -0.27
N GLY A 206 -6.88 -1.83 0.91
CA GLY A 206 -7.44 -1.39 2.18
C GLY A 206 -7.21 0.11 2.43
N TRP A 207 -6.00 0.61 2.23
CA TRP A 207 -5.67 2.03 2.38
C TRP A 207 -6.51 2.92 1.47
N GLN A 208 -6.58 2.59 0.19
CA GLN A 208 -7.27 3.39 -0.83
C GLN A 208 -8.79 3.29 -0.70
N VAL A 209 -9.31 2.07 -0.53
CA VAL A 209 -10.76 1.82 -0.47
C VAL A 209 -11.36 2.38 0.81
N ALA A 210 -10.71 2.18 1.97
CA ALA A 210 -11.23 2.68 3.24
C ALA A 210 -11.32 4.21 3.25
N ALA A 211 -10.28 4.91 2.78
CA ALA A 211 -10.29 6.37 2.66
C ALA A 211 -11.38 6.86 1.69
N ALA A 212 -11.53 6.23 0.53
CA ALA A 212 -12.53 6.60 -0.47
C ALA A 212 -13.96 6.38 0.05
N LEU A 213 -14.25 5.24 0.71
CA LEU A 213 -15.56 4.96 1.31
C LEU A 213 -15.88 5.93 2.45
N ALA A 214 -14.92 6.21 3.32
CA ALA A 214 -15.05 7.18 4.40
C ALA A 214 -15.43 8.57 3.89
N ALA A 215 -14.82 9.00 2.78
CA ALA A 215 -15.15 10.25 2.10
C ALA A 215 -16.52 10.23 1.37
N GLY A 216 -17.18 9.07 1.27
CA GLY A 216 -18.51 8.93 0.68
C GLY A 216 -18.54 8.51 -0.79
N ASN A 217 -17.42 7.98 -1.32
CA ASN A 217 -17.28 7.56 -2.71
C ASN A 217 -17.63 6.09 -2.93
N ALA A 218 -17.82 5.70 -4.21
CA ALA A 218 -17.75 4.32 -4.65
C ALA A 218 -16.33 4.01 -5.19
N VAL A 219 -15.96 2.73 -5.23
CA VAL A 219 -14.62 2.32 -5.65
C VAL A 219 -14.69 1.16 -6.64
N ILE A 220 -13.92 1.28 -7.74
CA ILE A 220 -13.64 0.17 -8.64
C ILE A 220 -12.15 -0.17 -8.51
N ILE A 221 -11.86 -1.35 -7.99
CA ILE A 221 -10.50 -1.85 -7.80
C ILE A 221 -10.04 -2.56 -9.07
N LYS A 222 -8.87 -2.21 -9.56
CA LYS A 222 -8.14 -2.96 -10.57
C LYS A 222 -6.91 -3.59 -9.92
N PRO A 223 -6.95 -4.89 -9.58
CA PRO A 223 -5.80 -5.58 -9.03
C PRO A 223 -4.66 -5.72 -10.04
N SER A 224 -3.46 -6.00 -9.55
CA SER A 224 -2.40 -6.54 -10.41
C SER A 224 -2.84 -7.85 -11.07
N GLU A 225 -2.32 -8.10 -12.27
CA GLU A 225 -2.50 -9.35 -12.99
C GLU A 225 -2.04 -10.57 -12.17
N LEU A 226 -1.05 -10.40 -11.27
CA LEU A 226 -0.47 -11.48 -10.48
C LEU A 226 -1.29 -11.84 -9.23
N THR A 227 -2.22 -10.98 -8.77
CA THR A 227 -2.95 -11.17 -7.49
C THR A 227 -4.44 -10.88 -7.62
N SER A 228 -5.02 -11.26 -8.76
CA SER A 228 -6.41 -10.98 -9.10
C SER A 228 -7.39 -11.78 -8.24
N LEU A 229 -7.11 -13.05 -7.97
CA LEU A 229 -8.02 -13.94 -7.22
C LEU A 229 -8.08 -13.58 -5.74
N THR A 230 -6.97 -13.13 -5.15
CA THR A 230 -6.94 -12.65 -3.77
C THR A 230 -7.91 -11.50 -3.56
N LEU A 231 -7.90 -10.50 -4.45
CA LEU A 231 -8.83 -9.36 -4.38
C LEU A 231 -10.29 -9.81 -4.64
N LEU A 232 -10.51 -10.69 -5.61
CA LEU A 232 -11.85 -11.26 -5.84
C LEU A 232 -12.34 -12.08 -4.63
N TYR A 233 -11.47 -12.82 -3.96
CA TYR A 233 -11.82 -13.59 -2.76
C TYR A 233 -12.25 -12.65 -1.61
N SER A 234 -11.52 -11.55 -1.42
CA SER A 234 -11.78 -10.59 -0.35
C SER A 234 -13.11 -9.85 -0.50
N MET A 235 -13.73 -9.85 -1.70
CA MET A 235 -15.00 -9.17 -1.94
C MET A 235 -16.17 -9.71 -1.11
N ALA A 236 -16.07 -10.90 -0.55
CA ALA A 236 -17.05 -11.40 0.41
C ALA A 236 -17.15 -10.53 1.69
N ALA A 237 -16.12 -9.74 2.00
CA ALA A 237 -16.17 -8.78 3.11
C ALA A 237 -17.11 -7.58 2.83
N PHE A 238 -17.44 -7.30 1.58
CA PHE A 238 -18.15 -6.12 1.13
C PHE A 238 -19.60 -6.38 0.71
N ASP A 239 -20.11 -7.61 0.79
CA ASP A 239 -21.40 -8.01 0.24
C ASP A 239 -22.61 -7.36 0.95
N HIS A 240 -22.44 -6.87 2.19
CA HIS A 240 -23.46 -6.16 2.96
C HIS A 240 -23.57 -4.67 2.59
N LEU A 241 -22.63 -4.12 1.84
CA LEU A 241 -22.65 -2.74 1.37
C LEU A 241 -23.64 -2.56 0.20
N PRO A 242 -24.04 -1.33 -0.11
CA PRO A 242 -24.86 -1.06 -1.30
C PRO A 242 -24.29 -1.71 -2.55
N SER A 243 -25.18 -2.37 -3.33
CA SER A 243 -24.75 -3.15 -4.50
C SER A 243 -23.97 -2.29 -5.50
N GLY A 244 -22.72 -2.68 -5.79
CA GLY A 244 -21.80 -1.99 -6.68
C GLY A 244 -20.99 -0.85 -6.05
N LEU A 245 -21.05 -0.69 -4.72
CA LEU A 245 -20.26 0.34 -4.04
C LEU A 245 -18.76 0.05 -4.10
N VAL A 246 -18.37 -1.21 -3.94
CA VAL A 246 -17.00 -1.70 -4.15
C VAL A 246 -17.04 -2.80 -5.19
N GLN A 247 -16.23 -2.68 -6.22
CA GLN A 247 -16.19 -3.62 -7.33
C GLN A 247 -14.74 -3.98 -7.69
N VAL A 248 -14.54 -5.13 -8.32
CA VAL A 248 -13.23 -5.56 -8.82
C VAL A 248 -13.34 -5.89 -10.30
N LEU A 249 -12.54 -5.23 -11.12
CA LEU A 249 -12.34 -5.55 -12.53
C LEU A 249 -10.93 -6.07 -12.74
N THR A 250 -10.79 -7.33 -13.11
CA THR A 250 -9.50 -7.93 -13.41
C THR A 250 -9.01 -7.51 -14.80
N GLY A 251 -7.70 -7.55 -15.03
CA GLY A 251 -7.12 -7.24 -16.33
C GLY A 251 -5.80 -6.52 -16.26
N GLY A 252 -5.22 -6.32 -17.45
CA GLY A 252 -3.93 -5.69 -17.65
C GLY A 252 -3.98 -4.17 -17.78
N ALA A 253 -2.98 -3.64 -18.45
CA ALA A 253 -2.81 -2.19 -18.66
C ALA A 253 -4.00 -1.57 -19.40
N GLN A 254 -4.62 -2.26 -20.35
CA GLN A 254 -5.75 -1.74 -21.12
C GLN A 254 -6.98 -1.50 -20.23
N THR A 255 -7.32 -2.47 -19.36
CA THR A 255 -8.41 -2.31 -18.39
C THR A 255 -8.16 -1.11 -17.47
N GLY A 256 -6.91 -0.92 -17.02
CA GLY A 256 -6.52 0.25 -16.23
C GLY A 256 -6.71 1.57 -17.02
N GLN A 257 -6.29 1.61 -18.28
CA GLN A 257 -6.46 2.79 -19.14
C GLN A 257 -7.94 3.10 -19.38
N ASP A 258 -8.76 2.09 -19.62
CA ASP A 258 -10.19 2.25 -19.85
C ASP A 258 -10.89 2.80 -18.60
N LEU A 259 -10.52 2.33 -17.40
CA LEU A 259 -11.04 2.84 -16.12
C LEU A 259 -10.59 4.28 -15.85
N VAL A 260 -9.29 4.57 -15.96
CA VAL A 260 -8.73 5.91 -15.71
C VAL A 260 -9.26 6.93 -16.72
N GLY A 261 -9.37 6.54 -17.99
CA GLY A 261 -9.86 7.38 -19.08
C GLY A 261 -11.39 7.49 -19.15
N HIS A 262 -12.15 6.70 -18.39
CA HIS A 262 -13.62 6.74 -18.46
C HIS A 262 -14.16 8.09 -17.97
N LYS A 263 -15.03 8.72 -18.74
CA LYS A 263 -15.55 10.08 -18.46
C LYS A 263 -16.34 10.21 -17.14
N ASP A 264 -16.87 9.12 -16.65
CA ASP A 264 -17.72 9.06 -15.44
C ASP A 264 -17.00 8.38 -14.25
N THR A 265 -15.67 8.28 -14.26
CA THR A 265 -14.82 8.08 -13.07
C THR A 265 -14.23 9.41 -12.65
N HIS A 266 -14.02 9.64 -11.35
CA HIS A 266 -13.86 10.99 -10.82
C HIS A 266 -12.52 11.25 -10.10
N ALA A 267 -11.89 10.22 -9.57
CA ALA A 267 -10.56 10.28 -8.96
C ALA A 267 -9.82 8.96 -9.14
N ILE A 268 -8.51 9.01 -9.05
CA ILE A 268 -7.63 7.86 -9.22
C ILE A 268 -6.74 7.71 -7.98
N ALA A 269 -6.65 6.50 -7.46
CA ALA A 269 -5.60 6.07 -6.54
C ALA A 269 -4.78 4.98 -7.24
N PHE A 270 -3.49 5.18 -7.33
CA PHE A 270 -2.59 4.30 -8.06
C PHE A 270 -1.33 4.02 -7.25
N THR A 271 -0.99 2.75 -7.12
CA THR A 271 0.30 2.29 -6.63
C THR A 271 0.93 1.33 -7.63
N GLY A 272 2.20 1.57 -8.02
CA GLY A 272 2.92 0.74 -8.96
C GLY A 272 4.22 1.37 -9.50
N SER A 273 4.70 0.95 -10.67
CA SER A 273 5.96 1.45 -11.23
C SER A 273 5.87 2.91 -11.71
N VAL A 274 6.98 3.65 -11.68
CA VAL A 274 7.09 5.06 -12.15
C VAL A 274 6.51 5.23 -13.56
N LYS A 275 6.84 4.31 -14.48
CA LYS A 275 6.35 4.39 -15.87
C LYS A 275 4.82 4.29 -15.96
N ALA A 276 4.22 3.39 -15.21
CA ALA A 276 2.77 3.24 -15.17
C ALA A 276 2.12 4.44 -14.44
N ALA A 277 2.72 4.92 -13.37
CA ALA A 277 2.32 6.11 -12.63
C ALA A 277 2.22 7.35 -13.55
N GLN A 278 3.24 7.60 -14.36
CA GLN A 278 3.27 8.70 -15.32
C GLN A 278 2.15 8.60 -16.37
N ALA A 279 1.88 7.38 -16.87
CA ALA A 279 0.80 7.16 -17.84
C ALA A 279 -0.59 7.40 -17.20
N VAL A 280 -0.80 6.91 -15.98
CA VAL A 280 -2.04 7.11 -15.21
C VAL A 280 -2.25 8.59 -14.88
N ALA A 281 -1.22 9.26 -14.34
CA ALA A 281 -1.28 10.68 -13.99
C ALA A 281 -1.56 11.55 -15.23
N THR A 282 -0.92 11.26 -16.36
CA THR A 282 -1.16 11.97 -17.62
C THR A 282 -2.61 11.81 -18.08
N THR A 283 -3.15 10.60 -18.06
CA THR A 283 -4.53 10.32 -18.47
C THR A 283 -5.53 11.01 -17.53
N ALA A 284 -5.30 10.97 -16.22
CA ALA A 284 -6.13 11.65 -15.22
C ALA A 284 -6.12 13.18 -15.43
N ALA A 285 -4.95 13.77 -15.67
CA ALA A 285 -4.78 15.20 -15.87
C ALA A 285 -5.55 15.74 -17.08
N LEU A 286 -5.68 14.97 -18.15
CA LEU A 286 -6.46 15.37 -19.34
C LEU A 286 -7.96 15.60 -19.03
N GLN A 287 -8.46 15.05 -17.93
CA GLN A 287 -9.85 15.20 -17.48
C GLN A 287 -9.96 15.92 -16.12
N PHE A 288 -8.87 16.53 -15.65
CA PHE A 288 -8.79 17.19 -14.34
C PHE A 288 -9.19 16.29 -13.15
N LYS A 289 -9.01 14.97 -13.28
CA LYS A 289 -9.24 14.05 -12.16
C LYS A 289 -8.12 14.17 -11.15
N PRO A 290 -8.41 14.38 -9.87
CA PRO A 290 -7.41 14.25 -8.84
C PRO A 290 -6.83 12.83 -8.84
N ALA A 291 -5.52 12.73 -8.67
CA ALA A 291 -4.80 11.47 -8.67
C ALA A 291 -3.83 11.39 -7.50
N LEU A 292 -4.04 10.40 -6.63
CA LEU A 292 -3.05 9.92 -5.69
C LEU A 292 -2.16 8.96 -6.46
N ILE A 293 -0.88 9.26 -6.49
CA ILE A 293 0.12 8.47 -7.19
C ILE A 293 1.20 8.08 -6.19
N GLU A 294 1.34 6.80 -5.97
CA GLU A 294 2.48 6.22 -5.27
C GLU A 294 3.21 5.29 -6.25
N ALA A 295 4.49 5.55 -6.43
CA ALA A 295 5.33 4.78 -7.33
C ALA A 295 6.47 4.12 -6.56
N SER A 296 7.50 3.72 -7.29
CA SER A 296 8.69 3.04 -6.77
C SER A 296 9.39 3.81 -5.66
N GLY A 297 10.05 3.05 -4.75
CA GLY A 297 11.06 3.53 -3.82
C GLY A 297 12.46 3.04 -4.18
N ASN A 298 13.45 3.60 -3.54
CA ASN A 298 14.85 3.15 -3.54
C ASN A 298 15.48 3.62 -2.22
N ASP A 299 14.95 3.09 -1.12
CA ASP A 299 15.14 3.66 0.19
C ASP A 299 16.56 3.49 0.72
N ALA A 300 17.08 4.57 1.32
CA ALA A 300 18.37 4.56 1.98
C ALA A 300 18.27 3.96 3.40
N PHE A 301 19.29 3.20 3.80
CA PHE A 301 19.45 2.66 5.14
C PHE A 301 20.82 3.08 5.70
N ILE A 302 20.82 4.04 6.61
CA ILE A 302 22.04 4.65 7.17
C ILE A 302 22.35 4.03 8.53
N VAL A 303 23.61 3.67 8.77
CA VAL A 303 24.06 3.15 10.07
C VAL A 303 25.27 3.94 10.54
N MET A 304 25.13 4.62 11.70
CA MET A 304 26.15 5.46 12.30
C MET A 304 26.86 4.73 13.46
N PRO A 305 28.09 5.16 13.85
CA PRO A 305 28.90 4.47 14.85
C PRO A 305 28.25 4.31 16.22
N SER A 306 27.31 5.18 16.58
CA SER A 306 26.61 5.15 17.87
C SER A 306 25.50 4.07 17.92
N ALA A 307 25.14 3.47 16.78
CA ALA A 307 24.09 2.46 16.70
C ALA A 307 24.50 1.15 17.41
N ASP A 308 23.51 0.42 17.91
CA ASP A 308 23.68 -0.99 18.23
C ASP A 308 23.75 -1.80 16.93
N ILE A 309 24.93 -2.30 16.60
CA ILE A 309 25.22 -2.92 15.30
C ILE A 309 24.43 -4.23 15.12
N ASP A 310 24.19 -5.00 16.20
CA ASP A 310 23.41 -6.24 16.12
C ASP A 310 21.94 -5.95 15.78
N THR A 311 21.36 -4.96 16.45
CA THR A 311 19.99 -4.50 16.18
C THR A 311 19.87 -3.90 14.79
N ALA A 312 20.84 -3.07 14.38
CA ALA A 312 20.87 -2.47 13.04
C ALA A 312 20.98 -3.52 11.93
N ALA A 313 21.84 -4.53 12.09
CA ALA A 313 22.00 -5.60 11.11
C ALA A 313 20.74 -6.49 11.00
N ARG A 314 20.05 -6.75 12.10
CA ARG A 314 18.74 -7.46 12.08
C ARG A 314 17.65 -6.64 11.42
N GLY A 315 17.56 -5.35 11.75
CA GLY A 315 16.63 -4.41 11.10
C GLY A 315 16.92 -4.29 9.61
N ALA A 316 18.19 -4.24 9.21
CA ALA A 316 18.62 -4.21 7.82
C ALA A 316 18.21 -5.48 7.05
N ALA A 317 18.39 -6.66 7.66
CA ALA A 317 17.95 -7.92 7.05
C ALA A 317 16.42 -7.94 6.83
N PHE A 318 15.64 -7.46 7.80
CA PHE A 318 14.19 -7.33 7.67
C PHE A 318 13.83 -6.34 6.57
N ALA A 319 14.44 -5.15 6.57
CA ALA A 319 14.16 -4.09 5.59
C ALA A 319 14.52 -4.47 4.15
N ALA A 320 15.57 -5.30 3.95
CA ALA A 320 16.00 -5.73 2.62
C ALA A 320 15.29 -6.97 2.10
N PHE A 321 14.82 -7.87 2.98
CA PHE A 321 14.42 -9.22 2.56
C PHE A 321 12.96 -9.58 2.85
N LEU A 322 12.19 -8.77 3.58
CA LEU A 322 10.75 -8.94 3.74
C LEU A 322 10.11 -9.11 2.36
N ASN A 323 9.18 -10.05 2.21
CA ASN A 323 8.52 -10.34 0.94
C ASN A 323 9.49 -10.55 -0.24
N CYS A 324 10.65 -11.19 0.01
CA CYS A 324 11.72 -11.34 -0.98
C CYS A 324 12.23 -9.99 -1.55
N GLY A 325 12.27 -8.94 -0.72
CA GLY A 325 12.65 -7.58 -1.13
C GLY A 325 11.65 -6.87 -2.04
N GLN A 326 10.47 -7.45 -2.27
CA GLN A 326 9.43 -6.86 -3.13
C GLN A 326 8.54 -5.90 -2.34
N VAL A 327 9.13 -4.88 -1.76
CA VAL A 327 8.48 -3.86 -0.93
C VAL A 327 8.86 -2.47 -1.47
N CYS A 328 7.88 -1.59 -1.65
CA CYS A 328 8.15 -0.23 -2.18
C CYS A 328 9.10 0.58 -1.26
N THR A 329 9.07 0.30 0.04
CA THR A 329 9.96 0.88 1.07
C THR A 329 11.11 -0.05 1.46
N SER A 330 11.43 -1.06 0.64
CA SER A 330 12.61 -1.91 0.87
C SER A 330 13.87 -1.06 0.97
N ALA A 331 14.72 -1.38 1.94
CA ALA A 331 16.04 -0.77 1.99
C ALA A 331 16.90 -1.33 0.84
N GLU A 332 17.16 -0.50 -0.14
CA GLU A 332 17.89 -0.88 -1.37
C GLU A 332 19.24 -0.21 -1.50
N ARG A 333 19.59 0.73 -0.60
CA ARG A 333 20.86 1.46 -0.58
C ARG A 333 21.35 1.59 0.85
N PHE A 334 22.36 0.80 1.23
CA PHE A 334 22.91 0.83 2.59
C PHE A 334 24.15 1.73 2.65
N TYR A 335 24.15 2.69 3.58
CA TYR A 335 25.25 3.61 3.84
C TYR A 335 25.74 3.43 5.26
N VAL A 336 26.89 2.79 5.41
CA VAL A 336 27.42 2.37 6.72
C VAL A 336 28.74 3.10 7.00
N HIS A 337 28.83 3.74 8.18
CA HIS A 337 30.04 4.45 8.58
C HIS A 337 31.27 3.53 8.61
N GLU A 338 32.41 4.03 8.16
CA GLU A 338 33.65 3.24 7.96
C GLU A 338 34.11 2.54 9.23
N ASP A 339 33.92 3.13 10.41
CA ASP A 339 34.37 2.57 11.70
C ASP A 339 33.63 1.26 12.07
N ILE A 340 32.44 1.04 11.55
CA ILE A 340 31.61 -0.13 11.88
C ILE A 340 31.29 -1.00 10.65
N TYR A 341 31.78 -0.60 9.47
CA TYR A 341 31.40 -1.18 8.18
C TYR A 341 31.63 -2.70 8.09
N ASP A 342 32.83 -3.16 8.42
CA ASP A 342 33.21 -4.57 8.24
C ASP A 342 32.42 -5.47 9.23
N GLU A 343 32.19 -4.99 10.46
CA GLU A 343 31.39 -5.69 11.46
C GLU A 343 29.93 -5.78 11.00
N PHE A 344 29.34 -4.65 10.56
CA PHE A 344 27.96 -4.62 10.08
C PHE A 344 27.75 -5.54 8.89
N VAL A 345 28.63 -5.47 7.86
CA VAL A 345 28.55 -6.34 6.68
C VAL A 345 28.61 -7.81 7.06
N SER A 346 29.52 -8.18 7.96
CA SER A 346 29.66 -9.56 8.44
C SER A 346 28.37 -10.05 9.13
N LYS A 347 27.78 -9.23 9.99
CA LYS A 347 26.53 -9.55 10.71
C LYS A 347 25.34 -9.64 9.76
N LEU A 348 25.18 -8.67 8.85
CA LEU A 348 24.08 -8.71 7.87
C LEU A 348 24.20 -9.94 6.95
N ALA A 349 25.39 -10.26 6.46
CA ALA A 349 25.61 -11.46 5.66
C ALA A 349 25.32 -12.76 6.45
N ALA A 350 25.62 -12.78 7.75
CA ALA A 350 25.29 -13.92 8.60
C ALA A 350 23.76 -14.07 8.78
N HIS A 351 23.01 -12.95 8.98
CA HIS A 351 21.56 -12.97 9.03
C HIS A 351 20.96 -13.43 7.68
N ALA A 352 21.43 -12.89 6.56
CA ALA A 352 20.98 -13.26 5.23
C ALA A 352 21.14 -14.76 4.95
N LYS A 353 22.30 -15.33 5.29
CA LYS A 353 22.58 -16.78 5.15
C LYS A 353 21.72 -17.68 6.03
N ALA A 354 21.21 -17.15 7.14
CA ALA A 354 20.37 -17.91 8.08
C ALA A 354 18.89 -17.94 7.65
N LEU A 355 18.47 -17.12 6.68
CA LEU A 355 17.11 -17.08 6.18
C LEU A 355 16.79 -18.34 5.38
N ARG A 356 15.63 -18.92 5.66
CA ARG A 356 15.14 -20.13 4.96
C ARG A 356 14.38 -19.71 3.71
N VAL A 357 14.89 -20.12 2.54
CA VAL A 357 14.27 -19.86 1.24
C VAL A 357 13.41 -21.05 0.83
N GLY A 358 12.16 -20.84 0.42
CA GLY A 358 11.29 -21.90 -0.02
C GLY A 358 9.86 -21.46 -0.32
N SER A 359 8.94 -22.44 -0.53
CA SER A 359 7.54 -22.14 -0.76
C SER A 359 6.94 -21.38 0.43
N GLY A 360 6.20 -20.30 0.15
CA GLY A 360 5.51 -19.53 1.19
C GLY A 360 4.51 -20.33 2.04
N LEU A 361 4.10 -21.50 1.57
CA LEU A 361 3.28 -22.45 2.32
C LEU A 361 4.09 -23.38 3.26
N GLU A 362 5.41 -23.31 3.20
CA GLU A 362 6.31 -24.00 4.13
C GLU A 362 6.70 -23.05 5.30
N LEU A 363 7.41 -23.59 6.29
CA LEU A 363 7.97 -22.78 7.37
C LEU A 363 9.28 -22.12 6.89
N VAL A 364 9.13 -21.02 6.16
CA VAL A 364 10.22 -20.26 5.55
C VAL A 364 10.19 -18.78 5.94
N ASP A 365 11.30 -18.11 5.69
CA ASP A 365 11.46 -16.67 5.93
C ASP A 365 11.36 -15.87 4.62
N ILE A 366 11.75 -16.48 3.50
CA ILE A 366 11.78 -15.88 2.16
C ILE A 366 11.03 -16.78 1.17
N GLY A 367 10.03 -16.21 0.49
CA GLY A 367 9.33 -16.81 -0.63
C GLY A 367 10.08 -16.65 -1.97
N PRO A 368 9.49 -17.10 -3.09
CA PRO A 368 10.02 -16.83 -4.43
C PRO A 368 9.78 -15.37 -4.86
N MET A 369 10.43 -14.97 -5.93
CA MET A 369 10.04 -13.80 -6.72
C MET A 369 8.67 -14.05 -7.35
N SER A 370 7.84 -13.01 -7.44
CA SER A 370 6.42 -13.11 -7.83
C SER A 370 6.18 -13.63 -9.26
N SER A 371 7.15 -13.51 -10.14
CA SER A 371 7.04 -13.98 -11.52
C SER A 371 8.42 -14.27 -12.12
N ARG A 372 8.44 -15.11 -13.17
CA ARG A 372 9.66 -15.37 -13.96
C ARG A 372 10.24 -14.07 -14.51
N ARG A 373 9.40 -13.14 -14.96
CA ARG A 373 9.85 -11.83 -15.48
C ARG A 373 10.59 -11.02 -14.43
N GLU A 374 10.06 -10.97 -13.21
CA GLU A 374 10.68 -10.23 -12.11
C GLU A 374 11.97 -10.92 -11.65
N LEU A 375 12.02 -12.25 -11.58
CA LEU A 375 13.25 -12.99 -11.32
C LEU A 375 14.33 -12.66 -12.36
N GLU A 376 14.02 -12.76 -13.66
CA GLU A 376 14.99 -12.51 -14.74
C GLU A 376 15.44 -11.04 -14.80
N ARG A 377 14.56 -10.10 -14.43
CA ARG A 377 14.91 -8.68 -14.28
C ARG A 377 15.89 -8.48 -13.13
N PHE A 378 15.57 -9.04 -11.98
CA PHE A 378 16.38 -8.94 -10.76
C PHE A 378 17.76 -9.59 -10.94
N GLU A 379 17.82 -10.79 -11.52
CA GLU A 379 19.07 -11.51 -11.83
C GLU A 379 20.03 -10.63 -12.65
N LYS A 380 19.51 -9.96 -13.70
CA LYS A 380 20.33 -9.04 -14.52
C LYS A 380 20.89 -7.86 -13.72
N ILE A 381 20.15 -7.36 -12.72
CA ILE A 381 20.63 -6.27 -11.86
C ILE A 381 21.80 -6.79 -11.01
N VAL A 382 21.67 -7.97 -10.39
CA VAL A 382 22.70 -8.57 -9.55
C VAL A 382 23.94 -8.93 -10.38
N ASP A 383 23.77 -9.57 -11.54
CA ASP A 383 24.87 -9.92 -12.46
C ASP A 383 25.67 -8.69 -12.85
N ARG A 384 24.99 -7.60 -13.23
CA ARG A 384 25.63 -6.34 -13.58
C ARG A 384 26.39 -5.72 -12.39
N ALA A 385 25.82 -5.76 -11.18
CA ALA A 385 26.50 -5.27 -9.99
C ALA A 385 27.80 -6.06 -9.70
N ILE A 386 27.77 -7.38 -9.90
CA ILE A 386 28.96 -8.24 -9.76
C ILE A 386 29.99 -7.92 -10.86
N GLU A 387 29.57 -7.70 -12.10
CA GLU A 387 30.44 -7.28 -13.21
C GLU A 387 31.09 -5.91 -12.96
N GLN A 388 30.43 -5.00 -12.25
CA GLN A 388 30.95 -3.70 -11.81
C GLN A 388 31.92 -3.79 -10.61
N CYS A 389 32.42 -4.99 -10.30
CA CYS A 389 33.38 -5.25 -9.23
C CYS A 389 32.81 -5.19 -7.81
N SER A 390 31.52 -5.43 -7.60
CA SER A 390 30.98 -5.66 -6.26
C SER A 390 31.60 -6.90 -5.62
N GLU A 391 31.99 -6.79 -4.35
CA GLU A 391 32.41 -7.95 -3.57
C GLU A 391 31.16 -8.64 -2.98
N VAL A 392 30.99 -9.93 -3.24
CA VAL A 392 29.83 -10.69 -2.78
C VAL A 392 30.04 -11.14 -1.33
N GLY A 393 29.21 -10.63 -0.41
CA GLY A 393 29.18 -11.07 1.00
C GLY A 393 28.44 -12.41 1.16
N CYS A 394 27.31 -12.56 0.46
CA CYS A 394 26.56 -13.82 0.32
C CYS A 394 25.53 -13.72 -0.83
N GLY A 395 24.95 -14.86 -1.24
CA GLY A 395 23.94 -14.92 -2.30
C GLY A 395 24.54 -14.64 -3.69
N GLY A 396 23.75 -13.98 -4.54
CA GLY A 396 24.13 -13.65 -5.90
C GLY A 396 23.77 -14.74 -6.92
N PHE A 397 22.85 -15.62 -6.58
CA PHE A 397 22.46 -16.74 -7.46
C PHE A 397 21.05 -17.25 -7.13
N ARG A 398 20.42 -17.95 -8.07
CA ARG A 398 19.17 -18.67 -7.84
C ARG A 398 19.39 -19.78 -6.82
N SER A 399 18.41 -20.07 -5.98
CA SER A 399 18.53 -21.12 -4.97
C SER A 399 18.84 -22.48 -5.63
N ALA A 400 19.99 -23.06 -5.29
CA ALA A 400 20.45 -24.32 -5.88
C ALA A 400 19.65 -25.54 -5.39
N ASP A 401 19.05 -25.43 -4.22
CA ASP A 401 18.28 -26.51 -3.59
C ASP A 401 16.84 -26.62 -4.14
N ARG A 402 16.44 -25.67 -5.00
CA ARG A 402 15.10 -25.60 -5.60
C ARG A 402 15.19 -25.68 -7.12
N THR A 403 14.75 -26.80 -7.69
CA THR A 403 14.78 -27.06 -9.15
C THR A 403 13.55 -26.48 -9.88
N THR A 404 12.50 -26.16 -9.14
CA THR A 404 11.24 -25.57 -9.61
C THR A 404 10.94 -24.33 -8.77
N GLY A 405 10.29 -23.33 -9.38
CA GLY A 405 9.96 -22.04 -8.75
C GLY A 405 11.01 -20.96 -8.97
N TRP A 406 10.64 -19.75 -8.67
CA TRP A 406 11.44 -18.56 -8.98
C TRP A 406 12.21 -18.05 -7.76
N PHE A 407 12.99 -18.93 -7.13
CA PHE A 407 13.72 -18.66 -5.89
C PHE A 407 15.09 -18.05 -6.15
N TYR A 408 15.42 -17.02 -5.38
CA TYR A 408 16.73 -16.35 -5.40
C TYR A 408 17.25 -16.20 -3.97
N GLU A 409 18.56 -16.39 -3.79
CA GLU A 409 19.16 -16.31 -2.46
C GLU A 409 19.28 -14.86 -1.99
N PRO A 410 18.99 -14.56 -0.70
CA PRO A 410 19.25 -13.26 -0.10
C PRO A 410 20.70 -12.84 -0.34
N THR A 411 20.86 -11.68 -0.95
CA THR A 411 22.14 -11.24 -1.50
C THR A 411 22.66 -10.01 -0.78
N VAL A 412 23.92 -10.05 -0.34
CA VAL A 412 24.64 -8.92 0.25
C VAL A 412 25.83 -8.61 -0.63
N LEU A 413 25.91 -7.38 -1.14
CA LEU A 413 27.03 -6.91 -1.96
C LEU A 413 27.73 -5.73 -1.28
N LYS A 414 29.07 -5.70 -1.32
CA LYS A 414 29.84 -4.50 -1.01
C LYS A 414 29.97 -3.68 -2.28
N THR A 415 29.53 -2.44 -2.25
CA THR A 415 29.41 -1.57 -3.42
C THR A 415 30.04 -0.21 -3.17
N THR A 416 30.16 0.59 -4.23
CA THR A 416 30.42 2.02 -4.16
C THR A 416 29.17 2.78 -4.66
N HIS A 417 29.02 4.03 -4.28
CA HIS A 417 27.82 4.80 -4.58
C HIS A 417 27.58 5.01 -6.09
N ASP A 418 28.63 5.03 -6.88
CA ASP A 418 28.59 5.22 -8.34
C ASP A 418 28.16 3.98 -9.15
N MET A 419 27.94 2.83 -8.49
CA MET A 419 27.46 1.62 -9.18
C MET A 419 25.98 1.72 -9.51
N ASP A 420 25.57 1.19 -10.66
CA ASP A 420 24.18 1.26 -11.16
C ASP A 420 23.15 0.74 -10.17
N VAL A 421 23.50 -0.28 -9.39
CA VAL A 421 22.64 -0.89 -8.37
C VAL A 421 22.23 0.08 -7.25
N MET A 422 22.96 1.20 -7.09
CA MET A 422 22.65 2.25 -6.11
C MET A 422 21.70 3.31 -6.66
N HIS A 423 21.35 3.31 -7.96
CA HIS A 423 20.62 4.38 -8.63
C HIS A 423 19.25 3.97 -9.19
N GLY A 424 18.75 2.79 -8.84
CA GLY A 424 17.45 2.32 -9.34
C GLY A 424 16.84 1.27 -8.43
N GLU A 425 15.52 1.17 -8.47
CA GLU A 425 14.77 0.18 -7.72
C GLU A 425 15.14 -1.25 -8.14
N CYS A 426 15.62 -2.04 -7.18
CA CYS A 426 15.97 -3.44 -7.37
C CYS A 426 14.75 -4.36 -7.27
N PHE A 427 13.87 -4.11 -6.32
CA PHE A 427 12.63 -4.85 -6.02
C PHE A 427 12.86 -6.37 -5.98
N GLY A 428 13.81 -6.77 -5.13
CA GLY A 428 14.23 -8.14 -4.93
C GLY A 428 15.19 -8.28 -3.76
N PRO A 429 15.60 -9.50 -3.36
CA PRO A 429 16.32 -9.78 -2.12
C PRO A 429 17.80 -9.37 -2.18
N LEU A 430 18.07 -8.05 -2.22
CA LEU A 430 19.40 -7.47 -2.38
C LEU A 430 19.68 -6.37 -1.35
N ALA A 431 20.83 -6.43 -0.70
CA ALA A 431 21.37 -5.39 0.17
C ALA A 431 22.76 -4.94 -0.34
N PRO A 432 22.81 -3.91 -1.21
CA PRO A 432 24.06 -3.30 -1.65
C PRO A 432 24.55 -2.30 -0.59
N ILE A 433 25.79 -2.47 -0.10
CA ILE A 433 26.31 -1.73 1.05
C ILE A 433 27.50 -0.88 0.62
N CYS A 434 27.36 0.42 0.75
CA CYS A 434 28.37 1.43 0.49
C CYS A 434 28.96 1.96 1.81
N LYS A 435 30.27 2.10 1.87
CA LYS A 435 30.99 2.71 2.99
C LYS A 435 30.88 4.23 2.92
N VAL A 436 30.63 4.89 4.05
CA VAL A 436 30.64 6.34 4.19
C VAL A 436 31.57 6.77 5.33
N THR A 437 32.06 8.00 5.26
CA THR A 437 33.01 8.57 6.24
C THR A 437 32.35 9.55 7.22
N SER A 438 31.10 9.95 6.96
CA SER A 438 30.38 10.91 7.79
C SER A 438 28.88 10.83 7.52
N LEU A 439 28.06 11.41 8.42
CA LEU A 439 26.63 11.60 8.23
C LEU A 439 26.35 12.52 7.03
N ASP A 440 27.16 13.58 6.79
CA ASP A 440 26.99 14.46 5.64
C ASP A 440 27.03 13.67 4.34
N GLN A 441 28.04 12.82 4.17
CA GLN A 441 28.16 11.97 2.99
C GLN A 441 27.00 10.97 2.87
N ALA A 442 26.53 10.40 3.99
CA ALA A 442 25.40 9.48 3.99
C ALA A 442 24.11 10.18 3.55
N ILE A 443 23.86 11.40 4.01
CA ILE A 443 22.69 12.22 3.64
C ILE A 443 22.80 12.63 2.16
N ASP A 444 23.96 13.10 1.70
CA ASP A 444 24.18 13.46 0.30
C ASP A 444 23.86 12.27 -0.63
N PHE A 445 24.38 11.08 -0.28
CA PHE A 445 24.12 9.86 -1.04
C PHE A 445 22.66 9.38 -0.93
N ALA A 446 22.02 9.54 0.23
CA ALA A 446 20.60 9.24 0.39
C ALA A 446 19.74 10.10 -0.53
N ASN A 447 20.09 11.39 -0.67
CA ASN A 447 19.38 12.36 -1.49
C ASN A 447 19.68 12.25 -2.99
N ASP A 448 20.77 11.61 -3.38
CA ASP A 448 21.13 11.35 -4.77
C ASP A 448 20.32 10.17 -5.36
N SER A 449 19.03 10.41 -5.49
CA SER A 449 18.05 9.52 -6.12
C SER A 449 16.92 10.34 -6.73
N GLU A 450 16.42 9.90 -7.88
CA GLU A 450 15.20 10.45 -8.48
C GLU A 450 13.93 10.06 -7.70
N LEU A 451 14.03 9.10 -6.78
CA LEU A 451 12.97 8.60 -5.90
C LEU A 451 13.13 9.16 -4.49
N GLY A 452 12.07 9.13 -3.70
CA GLY A 452 12.08 9.66 -2.35
C GLY A 452 10.89 9.17 -1.53
N LEU A 453 10.72 7.83 -1.41
CA LEU A 453 9.64 7.25 -0.62
C LEU A 453 10.01 7.29 0.86
N GLY A 454 11.00 6.51 1.28
CA GLY A 454 11.42 6.41 2.66
C GLY A 454 12.95 6.44 2.83
N ALA A 455 13.37 6.52 4.08
CA ALA A 455 14.74 6.32 4.52
C ALA A 455 14.78 5.81 5.97
N ASN A 456 15.82 5.06 6.29
CA ASN A 456 16.09 4.54 7.62
C ASN A 456 17.41 5.10 8.14
N ILE A 457 17.46 5.42 9.44
CA ILE A 457 18.72 5.71 10.13
C ILE A 457 18.78 4.95 11.45
N TYR A 458 19.91 4.30 11.70
CA TYR A 458 20.25 3.69 12.98
C TYR A 458 21.35 4.49 13.66
N THR A 459 21.01 5.11 14.78
CA THR A 459 21.90 5.96 15.60
C THR A 459 21.34 6.08 17.01
N ASN A 460 22.22 6.29 17.99
CA ASN A 460 21.86 6.69 19.35
C ASN A 460 22.19 8.16 19.64
N ASP A 461 22.55 8.94 18.61
CA ASP A 461 22.82 10.36 18.69
C ASP A 461 21.61 11.19 18.25
N LEU A 462 21.18 12.13 19.09
CA LEU A 462 20.03 12.99 18.82
C LEU A 462 20.30 14.02 17.71
N GLU A 463 21.53 14.53 17.59
CA GLU A 463 21.89 15.48 16.53
C GLU A 463 21.85 14.77 15.18
N GLU A 464 22.41 13.57 15.06
CA GLU A 464 22.31 12.75 13.86
C GLU A 464 20.86 12.43 13.50
N THR A 465 20.01 12.10 14.51
CA THR A 465 18.58 11.85 14.34
C THR A 465 17.88 13.06 13.72
N PHE A 466 18.01 14.25 14.32
CA PHE A 466 17.32 15.44 13.83
C PHE A 466 17.86 15.92 12.49
N ARG A 467 19.14 15.75 12.22
CA ARG A 467 19.71 16.05 10.92
C ARG A 467 19.14 15.13 9.84
N ALA A 468 19.11 13.82 10.07
CA ALA A 468 18.52 12.87 9.13
C ALA A 468 17.05 13.21 8.82
N VAL A 469 16.24 13.48 9.86
CA VAL A 469 14.82 13.83 9.70
C VAL A 469 14.63 15.13 8.89
N ASN A 470 15.49 16.12 9.06
CA ASN A 470 15.34 17.42 8.40
C ASN A 470 15.98 17.50 7.02
N GLU A 471 17.06 16.77 6.78
CA GLU A 471 17.91 16.91 5.60
C GLU A 471 17.67 15.83 4.53
N ILE A 472 17.11 14.66 4.90
CA ILE A 472 16.80 13.61 3.91
C ILE A 472 15.51 13.97 3.15
N GLU A 473 15.58 13.90 1.83
CA GLU A 473 14.51 14.34 0.91
C GLU A 473 13.52 13.20 0.58
N THR A 474 12.97 12.56 1.61
CA THR A 474 11.96 11.51 1.48
C THR A 474 10.63 11.92 2.11
N GLY A 475 9.57 11.17 1.86
CA GLY A 475 8.29 11.37 2.52
C GLY A 475 8.22 10.75 3.89
N ILE A 476 9.05 9.74 4.16
CA ILE A 476 9.07 8.96 5.39
C ILE A 476 10.51 8.83 5.90
N VAL A 477 10.71 8.95 7.21
CA VAL A 477 11.99 8.67 7.86
C VAL A 477 11.73 7.81 9.09
N TRP A 478 12.37 6.64 9.15
CA TRP A 478 12.37 5.77 10.31
C TRP A 478 13.68 5.88 11.07
N VAL A 479 13.61 6.00 12.38
CA VAL A 479 14.78 6.04 13.27
C VAL A 479 14.76 4.81 14.16
N ASN A 480 15.78 3.96 14.05
CA ASN A 480 15.96 2.72 14.82
C ASN A 480 14.81 1.70 14.70
N THR A 481 13.99 1.81 13.67
CA THR A 481 12.86 0.90 13.42
C THR A 481 12.50 0.93 11.93
N PRO A 482 12.61 -0.17 11.18
CA PRO A 482 12.29 -0.18 9.74
C PRO A 482 10.83 -0.59 9.48
N LEU A 483 10.27 -0.11 8.39
CA LEU A 483 9.00 -0.58 7.80
C LEU A 483 7.80 -0.57 8.76
N ASN A 484 7.74 0.38 9.70
CA ASN A 484 6.59 0.55 10.57
C ASN A 484 5.64 1.60 10.01
N ASP A 485 4.41 1.19 9.75
CA ASP A 485 3.33 2.07 9.33
C ASP A 485 2.37 2.34 10.48
N ASN A 486 1.62 3.45 10.34
CA ASN A 486 0.61 3.83 11.30
C ASN A 486 -0.56 4.47 10.54
N ASP A 487 -1.76 3.90 10.68
CA ASP A 487 -2.97 4.38 9.98
C ASP A 487 -3.24 5.89 10.18
N ALA A 488 -2.77 6.46 11.29
CA ALA A 488 -2.96 7.88 11.63
C ALA A 488 -1.85 8.82 11.10
N ILE A 489 -0.83 8.29 10.42
CA ILE A 489 0.30 9.07 9.89
C ILE A 489 0.33 8.92 8.37
N PRO A 490 0.48 10.03 7.60
CA PRO A 490 0.43 9.97 6.14
C PRO A 490 1.62 9.20 5.56
N PHE A 491 1.33 8.28 4.65
CA PHE A 491 2.28 7.50 3.86
C PHE A 491 2.40 8.07 2.45
N GLY A 492 3.60 8.13 1.91
CA GLY A 492 3.87 8.53 0.52
C GLY A 492 5.18 9.27 0.36
N GLY A 493 5.62 9.43 -0.87
CA GLY A 493 6.94 9.92 -1.22
C GLY A 493 7.00 11.34 -1.75
N ARG A 494 8.20 11.66 -2.24
CA ARG A 494 8.58 12.89 -2.96
C ARG A 494 9.18 12.52 -4.31
N LYS A 495 9.57 13.50 -5.11
CA LYS A 495 10.25 13.32 -6.40
C LYS A 495 9.42 12.42 -7.34
N LEU A 496 10.04 11.48 -8.07
CA LEU A 496 9.34 10.57 -8.97
C LEU A 496 8.56 9.45 -8.26
N THR A 497 8.67 9.32 -6.94
CA THR A 497 7.83 8.41 -6.16
C THR A 497 6.35 8.83 -6.20
N GLY A 498 6.06 10.11 -6.45
CA GLY A 498 4.70 10.51 -6.77
C GLY A 498 4.15 11.66 -5.95
N THR A 499 2.82 11.72 -5.87
CA THR A 499 2.07 12.84 -5.27
C THR A 499 0.87 12.35 -4.47
N GLY A 500 0.48 13.12 -3.47
CA GLY A 500 -0.57 12.74 -2.53
C GLY A 500 -0.03 11.98 -1.34
N ARG A 501 -0.95 11.54 -0.49
CA ARG A 501 -0.64 10.70 0.69
C ARG A 501 -1.73 9.68 0.87
N GLU A 502 -1.35 8.45 1.18
CA GLU A 502 -2.21 7.42 1.76
C GLU A 502 -2.15 7.54 3.28
N LEU A 503 -3.08 6.97 3.99
CA LEU A 503 -3.18 7.00 5.45
C LEU A 503 -3.31 8.43 6.04
N GLY A 504 -3.41 8.54 7.34
CA GLY A 504 -3.64 9.81 8.01
C GLY A 504 -4.95 10.50 7.61
N ALA A 505 -5.17 11.69 8.13
CA ALA A 505 -6.26 12.56 7.68
C ALA A 505 -6.04 13.04 6.24
N GLU A 506 -4.79 13.13 5.82
CA GLU A 506 -4.36 13.53 4.48
C GLU A 506 -4.88 12.58 3.40
N GLY A 507 -4.98 11.27 3.71
CA GLY A 507 -5.52 10.27 2.81
C GLY A 507 -6.98 10.49 2.40
N LEU A 508 -7.75 11.27 3.17
CA LEU A 508 -9.13 11.63 2.79
C LEU A 508 -9.18 12.77 1.76
N GLU A 509 -8.18 13.65 1.74
CA GLU A 509 -8.29 14.93 1.02
C GLU A 509 -8.42 14.77 -0.49
N LEU A 510 -7.78 13.77 -1.07
CA LEU A 510 -7.89 13.49 -2.50
C LEU A 510 -9.32 13.06 -2.90
N PHE A 511 -10.03 12.41 -2.01
CA PHE A 511 -11.34 11.81 -2.26
C PHE A 511 -12.50 12.75 -1.92
N ARG A 512 -12.21 14.03 -1.61
CA ARG A 512 -13.22 15.04 -1.20
C ARG A 512 -13.04 16.35 -1.95
N ASN A 513 -14.14 16.91 -2.41
CA ASN A 513 -14.22 18.27 -2.91
C ASN A 513 -14.53 19.25 -1.78
N SER A 514 -13.90 20.43 -1.79
CA SER A 514 -14.26 21.53 -0.90
C SER A 514 -15.29 22.43 -1.57
N LYS A 515 -16.43 22.65 -0.89
CA LYS A 515 -17.47 23.60 -1.33
C LYS A 515 -17.50 24.79 -0.39
N MET A 516 -17.30 25.98 -0.92
CA MET A 516 -17.53 27.22 -0.19
C MET A 516 -19.03 27.50 -0.07
N VAL A 517 -19.49 27.77 1.15
CA VAL A 517 -20.88 28.13 1.43
C VAL A 517 -20.92 29.44 2.20
N MET A 518 -21.66 30.41 1.68
CA MET A 518 -21.93 31.70 2.31
C MET A 518 -23.43 31.88 2.44
N ILE A 519 -23.90 32.11 3.64
CA ILE A 519 -25.33 32.28 3.94
C ILE A 519 -25.54 33.64 4.56
N ALA A 520 -26.28 34.49 3.86
CA ALA A 520 -26.88 35.69 4.45
C ALA A 520 -28.25 35.33 5.00
N PRO A 521 -28.56 35.55 6.29
CA PRO A 521 -29.88 35.17 6.88
C PRO A 521 -31.05 35.90 6.24
N THR A 522 -30.82 37.13 5.75
CA THR A 522 -31.77 37.95 5.03
C THR A 522 -31.19 38.36 3.67
N ALA A 523 -32.03 38.36 2.64
CA ALA A 523 -31.62 38.86 1.32
C ALA A 523 -31.76 40.38 1.30
N GLU A 524 -30.68 41.08 1.41
CA GLU A 524 -30.61 42.52 1.30
C GLU A 524 -29.75 42.90 0.08
N ALA A 525 -30.15 43.96 -0.66
CA ALA A 525 -29.35 44.42 -1.78
C ALA A 525 -28.07 45.09 -1.26
N ASP A 526 -26.94 44.63 -1.77
CA ASP A 526 -25.67 45.28 -1.48
C ASP A 526 -25.60 46.60 -2.28
N PRO A 527 -25.18 47.71 -1.66
CA PRO A 527 -24.98 48.98 -2.36
C PRO A 527 -23.99 48.89 -3.54
N GLU A 528 -23.12 47.90 -3.55
CA GLU A 528 -22.17 47.66 -4.66
C GLU A 528 -22.78 46.87 -5.84
N TRP A 529 -24.08 46.46 -5.76
CA TRP A 529 -24.74 45.74 -6.85
C TRP A 529 -25.28 46.70 -7.91
N PHE A 530 -25.49 46.20 -9.12
CA PHE A 530 -26.08 46.98 -10.20
C PHE A 530 -27.52 47.38 -9.90
N PRO A 531 -27.95 48.57 -10.41
CA PRO A 531 -27.14 49.61 -11.08
C PRO A 531 -26.22 50.31 -10.09
N TYR A 532 -25.02 50.66 -10.54
CA TYR A 532 -24.13 51.47 -9.71
C TYR A 532 -24.77 52.85 -9.44
N PRO A 533 -24.56 53.40 -8.24
CA PRO A 533 -25.08 54.75 -7.96
C PRO A 533 -24.51 55.79 -8.93
N ASP A 534 -25.36 56.74 -9.36
CA ASP A 534 -25.04 57.76 -10.37
C ASP A 534 -24.14 58.90 -9.84
N ASP A 535 -23.55 58.78 -8.65
CA ASP A 535 -22.78 59.86 -8.07
C ASP A 535 -21.27 59.66 -8.21
N ASP A 536 -20.59 60.76 -8.52
CA ASP A 536 -19.13 60.85 -8.70
C ASP A 536 -18.30 60.62 -7.42
N THR A 537 -18.86 59.92 -6.43
CA THR A 537 -18.24 59.70 -5.11
C THR A 537 -17.53 58.36 -4.97
N TYR A 538 -17.10 57.71 -6.08
CA TYR A 538 -16.23 56.56 -5.98
C TYR A 538 -14.82 56.97 -5.52
N GLU A 539 -14.68 57.24 -4.24
CA GLU A 539 -13.36 57.25 -3.62
C GLU A 539 -12.88 55.80 -3.51
N ALA A 540 -11.88 55.46 -4.33
CA ALA A 540 -11.20 54.18 -4.22
C ALA A 540 -10.62 54.08 -2.80
N THR A 541 -11.29 53.36 -1.91
CA THR A 541 -10.75 52.99 -0.60
C THR A 541 -9.62 51.97 -0.83
N THR A 542 -8.41 52.51 -1.11
CA THR A 542 -7.18 51.72 -1.00
C THR A 542 -6.86 51.56 0.49
N THR A 543 -7.21 50.41 1.06
CA THR A 543 -6.59 49.90 2.28
C THR A 543 -6.15 48.47 2.09
#